data_1554541d9a7f0f5b6e289311d9bf8e98
#
_entry.id   1554541d9a7f0f5b6e289311d9bf8e98
#
_cell.length_a   1.000
_cell.length_b   1.000
_cell.length_c   1.000
_cell.angle_alpha   90.00
_cell.angle_beta   90.00
_cell.angle_gamma   90.00
#
_symmetry.space_group_name_H-M   'P 1'
#
loop_
_entity.id
_entity.type
_entity.pdbx_description
1 polymer ?
#
loop_
_entity_poly.entity_id
_entity_poly.type
_entity_poly.pdbx_seq_one_letter_code
_entity_poly.pdbx_strand_id
1 'polypeptide(L)'
;MAQLDDPPFPPGRYPLIVLGSGPGGIQLSHSLSRLGVDHAVLTADEQPAGMFRRFPFFQRLITWTKPYAPTERRTRRYEWFDWNSLASDDSGLKALVPEFMDGTSYFPSRAEMQRGLEAFTERAGIPVRYGCSWEGTRRENDGSFTVGTSDGEYRCGTLVVAVGMTEPWKPADIPGIDQVPHYVETDAPEAYADRRVFIIGKRNSGFEIADGLLPWARQIVLASPRPARLSILTHSVAAARARYLQPYEDHVLGGGTFVLDAAIERVERTASGFRVQASGTTLPGALEFEVDRVVAATGFGTPLRDLPDLGVSTFHQDRLPAQTPFWESPEVPGIFFAGSITQGSIGLKKYGRPSGSAAVHGFRYNARVLAEHVARTRFEMDLPRRSLAADEVVPYLAEELAGAPELWHQQAYLARVIAVDRERGIVDVGILPLQHFVDRGGGDAVAATIETGEDGTIRPVVYVRHGGRVAERVLDGDPLLDFGTAEHRKQLAAVLEPILE
;
A
#
# COMPACT_ATOMS: atom_id res chain seq x y z
N MET A 1 -16.56 9.50 -39.65
CA MET A 1 -15.26 9.80 -39.01
C MET A 1 -15.60 10.42 -37.68
N ALA A 2 -15.53 9.64 -36.59
CA ALA A 2 -15.63 10.21 -35.26
C ALA A 2 -14.45 11.17 -35.09
N GLN A 3 -14.70 12.40 -34.64
CA GLN A 3 -13.66 13.29 -34.15
C GLN A 3 -12.87 12.48 -33.12
N LEU A 4 -11.58 12.28 -33.36
CA LEU A 4 -10.63 11.87 -32.35
C LEU A 4 -10.64 13.03 -31.34
N ASP A 5 -11.36 12.87 -30.23
CA ASP A 5 -11.27 13.82 -29.13
C ASP A 5 -9.78 13.93 -28.76
N ASP A 6 -9.27 15.16 -28.71
CA ASP A 6 -7.90 15.40 -28.29
C ASP A 6 -7.69 14.73 -26.92
N PRO A 7 -6.55 14.04 -26.73
CA PRO A 7 -6.28 13.37 -25.48
C PRO A 7 -6.31 14.37 -24.31
N PRO A 8 -6.87 13.99 -23.14
CA PRO A 8 -6.99 14.90 -22.01
C PRO A 8 -5.61 15.37 -21.54
N PHE A 9 -5.58 16.54 -20.94
CA PHE A 9 -4.39 17.12 -20.35
C PHE A 9 -3.19 17.24 -21.33
N PRO A 10 -3.26 18.08 -22.36
CA PRO A 10 -2.08 18.40 -23.18
C PRO A 10 -0.98 19.08 -22.34
N PRO A 11 0.30 19.07 -22.80
CA PRO A 11 1.36 19.82 -22.14
C PRO A 11 0.95 21.25 -21.81
N GLY A 12 1.19 21.70 -20.57
CA GLY A 12 0.69 22.98 -20.07
C GLY A 12 0.80 23.14 -18.56
N ARG A 13 0.03 24.07 -18.01
CA ARG A 13 0.03 24.40 -16.58
C ARG A 13 -1.23 23.84 -15.90
N TYR A 14 -1.03 23.10 -14.82
CA TYR A 14 -2.08 22.54 -13.98
C TYR A 14 -1.79 22.88 -12.51
N PRO A 15 -2.78 23.15 -11.67
CA PRO A 15 -2.54 23.44 -10.26
C PRO A 15 -1.85 22.27 -9.54
N LEU A 16 -2.27 21.04 -9.85
CA LEU A 16 -1.75 19.79 -9.30
C LEU A 16 -1.59 18.75 -10.42
N ILE A 17 -0.50 17.99 -10.37
CA ILE A 17 -0.26 16.86 -11.26
C ILE A 17 -0.11 15.59 -10.42
N VAL A 18 -0.79 14.52 -10.82
CA VAL A 18 -0.64 13.16 -10.30
C VAL A 18 0.10 12.31 -11.33
N LEU A 19 1.25 11.77 -10.96
CA LEU A 19 2.03 10.85 -11.81
C LEU A 19 1.69 9.40 -11.49
N GLY A 20 1.03 8.72 -12.42
CA GLY A 20 0.67 7.31 -12.34
C GLY A 20 -0.84 7.06 -12.19
N SER A 21 -1.35 6.08 -12.96
CA SER A 21 -2.75 5.63 -12.99
C SER A 21 -2.97 4.26 -12.36
N GLY A 22 -2.06 3.84 -11.49
CA GLY A 22 -2.28 2.70 -10.61
C GLY A 22 -3.37 2.97 -9.56
N PRO A 23 -3.73 1.99 -8.72
CA PRO A 23 -4.82 2.14 -7.74
C PRO A 23 -4.67 3.38 -6.85
N GLY A 24 -3.43 3.75 -6.48
CA GLY A 24 -3.18 4.93 -5.63
C GLY A 24 -3.46 6.25 -6.34
N GLY A 25 -3.04 6.38 -7.60
CA GLY A 25 -3.28 7.59 -8.41
C GLY A 25 -4.76 7.77 -8.75
N ILE A 26 -5.42 6.68 -9.14
CA ILE A 26 -6.87 6.69 -9.45
C ILE A 26 -7.68 7.00 -8.17
N GLN A 27 -7.35 6.39 -7.02
CA GLN A 27 -8.02 6.69 -5.75
C GLN A 27 -7.85 8.15 -5.37
N LEU A 28 -6.64 8.70 -5.50
CA LEU A 28 -6.37 10.10 -5.19
C LEU A 28 -7.13 11.03 -6.14
N SER A 29 -7.06 10.76 -7.45
CA SER A 29 -7.76 11.57 -8.46
C SER A 29 -9.26 11.59 -8.20
N HIS A 30 -9.89 10.42 -7.91
CA HIS A 30 -11.29 10.36 -7.51
C HIS A 30 -11.57 11.25 -6.29
N SER A 31 -10.74 11.16 -5.25
CA SER A 31 -10.93 11.93 -4.02
C SER A 31 -10.77 13.44 -4.25
N LEU A 32 -9.78 13.85 -5.05
CA LEU A 32 -9.57 15.26 -5.43
C LEU A 32 -10.75 15.81 -6.25
N SER A 33 -11.24 15.04 -7.23
CA SER A 33 -12.41 15.43 -8.04
C SER A 33 -13.66 15.61 -7.19
N ARG A 34 -13.88 14.73 -6.20
CA ARG A 34 -15.01 14.85 -5.26
C ARG A 34 -14.93 16.10 -4.39
N LEU A 35 -13.73 16.61 -4.13
CA LEU A 35 -13.51 17.86 -3.41
C LEU A 35 -13.49 19.09 -4.32
N GLY A 36 -13.57 18.90 -5.65
CA GLY A 36 -13.52 20.01 -6.61
C GLY A 36 -12.10 20.57 -6.83
N VAL A 37 -11.05 19.80 -6.52
CA VAL A 37 -9.66 20.18 -6.77
C VAL A 37 -9.29 19.90 -8.22
N ASP A 38 -8.91 20.95 -8.95
CA ASP A 38 -8.44 20.83 -10.34
C ASP A 38 -7.05 20.18 -10.40
N HIS A 39 -6.90 19.13 -11.22
CA HIS A 39 -5.66 18.38 -11.35
C HIS A 39 -5.58 17.60 -12.67
N ALA A 40 -4.36 17.25 -13.08
CA ALA A 40 -4.10 16.36 -14.20
C ALA A 40 -3.54 15.02 -13.73
N VAL A 41 -3.89 13.93 -14.38
CA VAL A 41 -3.31 12.58 -14.16
C VAL A 41 -2.52 12.19 -15.41
N LEU A 42 -1.21 11.95 -15.24
CA LEU A 42 -0.29 11.56 -16.29
C LEU A 42 0.27 10.17 -16.01
N THR A 43 0.38 9.31 -17.01
CA THR A 43 0.91 7.96 -16.84
C THR A 43 1.57 7.42 -18.09
N ALA A 44 2.64 6.65 -17.91
CA ALA A 44 3.26 5.88 -18.99
C ALA A 44 2.42 4.67 -19.43
N ASP A 45 1.47 4.23 -18.59
CA ASP A 45 0.56 3.13 -18.92
C ASP A 45 -0.37 3.55 -20.07
N GLU A 46 -0.78 2.57 -20.88
CA GLU A 46 -1.75 2.79 -21.98
C GLU A 46 -3.21 2.75 -21.51
N GLN A 47 -3.46 2.23 -20.32
CA GLN A 47 -4.79 2.00 -19.74
C GLN A 47 -4.70 1.97 -18.20
N PRO A 48 -5.84 2.07 -17.47
CA PRO A 48 -5.86 1.96 -16.01
C PRO A 48 -5.27 0.66 -15.48
N ALA A 49 -5.09 0.59 -14.19
CA ALA A 49 -4.65 -0.54 -13.38
C ALA A 49 -3.14 -0.66 -13.13
N GLY A 50 -2.29 0.08 -13.83
CA GLY A 50 -0.86 0.10 -13.57
C GLY A 50 -0.23 -1.30 -13.58
N MET A 51 0.52 -1.63 -12.53
CA MET A 51 1.22 -2.93 -12.44
C MET A 51 0.28 -4.15 -12.45
N PHE A 52 -0.99 -4.00 -12.06
CA PHE A 52 -1.97 -5.11 -12.08
C PHE A 52 -2.34 -5.59 -13.49
N ARG A 53 -1.89 -4.90 -14.53
CA ARG A 53 -1.94 -5.41 -15.90
C ARG A 53 -0.90 -6.51 -16.15
N ARG A 54 0.13 -6.63 -15.30
CA ARG A 54 1.26 -7.54 -15.44
C ARG A 54 1.46 -8.47 -14.25
N PHE A 55 1.16 -8.02 -13.03
CA PHE A 55 1.45 -8.74 -11.79
C PHE A 55 0.20 -8.92 -10.92
N PRO A 56 0.09 -10.01 -10.16
CA PRO A 56 1.00 -11.14 -10.06
C PRO A 56 1.10 -11.93 -11.39
N PHE A 57 2.25 -12.54 -11.63
CA PHE A 57 2.53 -13.15 -12.94
C PHE A 57 1.77 -14.48 -13.14
N PHE A 58 1.87 -15.41 -12.20
CA PHE A 58 1.27 -16.74 -12.29
C PHE A 58 0.07 -16.94 -11.36
N GLN A 59 0.02 -16.23 -10.25
CA GLN A 59 -0.87 -16.52 -9.15
C GLN A 59 -1.93 -15.43 -8.94
N ARG A 60 -2.80 -15.66 -7.98
CA ARG A 60 -3.78 -14.70 -7.51
C ARG A 60 -3.12 -13.69 -6.56
N LEU A 61 -3.77 -12.53 -6.36
CA LEU A 61 -3.34 -11.52 -5.40
C LEU A 61 -3.17 -12.11 -4.00
N ILE A 62 -2.27 -11.52 -3.21
CA ILE A 62 -2.04 -11.91 -1.81
C ILE A 62 -3.07 -11.31 -0.84
N THR A 63 -3.85 -10.35 -1.30
CA THR A 63 -4.95 -9.71 -0.59
C THR A 63 -6.28 -10.32 -1.02
N TRP A 64 -7.23 -10.42 -0.11
CA TRP A 64 -8.47 -11.14 -0.32
C TRP A 64 -9.69 -10.23 -0.43
N THR A 65 -10.73 -10.72 -1.07
CA THR A 65 -12.05 -10.11 -1.18
C THR A 65 -13.09 -11.22 -1.06
N LYS A 66 -14.07 -11.08 -0.17
CA LYS A 66 -15.17 -12.04 -0.06
C LYS A 66 -16.33 -11.63 -0.99
N PRO A 67 -16.52 -12.29 -2.13
CA PRO A 67 -17.61 -11.93 -3.05
C PRO A 67 -18.99 -12.19 -2.46
N TYR A 68 -19.10 -13.07 -1.46
CA TYR A 68 -20.35 -13.46 -0.78
C TYR A 68 -20.31 -13.14 0.72
N ALA A 69 -19.80 -11.96 1.08
CA ALA A 69 -19.78 -11.53 2.47
C ALA A 69 -21.22 -11.33 3.01
N PRO A 70 -21.44 -11.56 4.32
CA PRO A 70 -22.77 -11.46 4.93
C PRO A 70 -23.23 -10.02 5.19
N THR A 71 -22.80 -9.10 4.34
CA THR A 71 -23.17 -7.68 4.43
C THR A 71 -23.37 -7.11 3.04
N GLU A 72 -24.15 -6.06 2.92
CA GLU A 72 -24.46 -5.43 1.65
C GLU A 72 -23.17 -4.82 1.03
N ARG A 73 -22.89 -5.19 -0.24
CA ARG A 73 -21.67 -4.79 -0.96
C ARG A 73 -21.44 -3.27 -1.03
N ARG A 74 -22.52 -2.49 -1.14
CA ARG A 74 -22.44 -1.05 -1.37
C ARG A 74 -22.38 -0.23 -0.09
N THR A 75 -22.11 -0.87 1.04
CA THR A 75 -21.94 -0.20 2.33
C THR A 75 -20.46 0.00 2.68
N ARG A 76 -20.15 0.98 3.55
CA ARG A 76 -18.81 1.14 4.12
C ARG A 76 -18.35 -0.11 4.89
N ARG A 77 -19.27 -0.80 5.56
CA ARG A 77 -18.99 -2.02 6.31
C ARG A 77 -18.48 -3.16 5.43
N TYR A 78 -18.87 -3.21 4.15
CA TYR A 78 -18.37 -4.23 3.23
C TYR A 78 -16.88 -4.11 2.95
N GLU A 79 -16.28 -2.93 3.08
CA GLU A 79 -14.84 -2.69 2.87
C GLU A 79 -13.95 -3.54 3.78
N TRP A 80 -14.50 -4.05 4.90
CA TRP A 80 -13.85 -5.06 5.74
C TRP A 80 -13.57 -6.36 5.01
N PHE A 81 -14.45 -6.72 4.11
CA PHE A 81 -14.43 -7.96 3.36
C PHE A 81 -13.85 -7.79 1.95
N ASP A 82 -13.47 -6.57 1.60
CA ASP A 82 -12.93 -6.22 0.29
C ASP A 82 -11.66 -5.40 0.42
N TRP A 83 -10.54 -6.08 0.28
CA TRP A 83 -9.22 -5.48 0.39
C TRP A 83 -8.69 -4.93 -0.93
N ASN A 84 -9.43 -5.07 -2.03
CA ASN A 84 -8.90 -4.81 -3.36
C ASN A 84 -9.64 -3.69 -4.10
N SER A 85 -10.94 -3.48 -3.86
CA SER A 85 -11.65 -2.36 -4.48
C SER A 85 -11.20 -1.01 -3.92
N LEU A 86 -11.27 0.02 -4.75
CA LEU A 86 -11.09 1.39 -4.35
C LEU A 86 -12.28 1.87 -3.51
N ALA A 87 -12.05 2.86 -2.65
CA ALA A 87 -13.05 3.41 -1.75
C ALA A 87 -13.79 4.60 -2.38
N SER A 88 -15.09 4.66 -2.20
CA SER A 88 -15.93 5.79 -2.61
C SER A 88 -17.13 5.93 -1.68
N ASP A 89 -17.68 7.14 -1.57
CA ASP A 89 -18.97 7.37 -0.92
C ASP A 89 -20.15 7.12 -1.88
N ASP A 90 -19.87 7.14 -3.19
CA ASP A 90 -20.84 6.75 -4.22
C ASP A 90 -21.05 5.24 -4.24
N SER A 91 -22.29 4.80 -4.00
CA SER A 91 -22.67 3.38 -3.98
C SER A 91 -22.40 2.65 -5.30
N GLY A 92 -22.45 3.36 -6.44
CA GLY A 92 -22.17 2.83 -7.77
C GLY A 92 -20.70 2.49 -8.01
N LEU A 93 -19.80 3.05 -7.18
CA LEU A 93 -18.36 2.86 -7.26
C LEU A 93 -17.80 1.95 -6.17
N LYS A 94 -18.64 1.52 -5.21
CA LYS A 94 -18.20 0.63 -4.12
C LYS A 94 -18.09 -0.81 -4.58
N ALA A 95 -17.10 -1.51 -4.06
CA ALA A 95 -16.94 -2.96 -4.19
C ALA A 95 -16.96 -3.46 -5.65
N LEU A 96 -16.19 -2.82 -6.54
CA LEU A 96 -16.20 -3.18 -7.96
C LEU A 96 -15.40 -4.46 -8.27
N VAL A 97 -14.32 -4.75 -7.55
CA VAL A 97 -13.53 -5.99 -7.78
C VAL A 97 -14.39 -7.25 -7.63
N PRO A 98 -15.23 -7.40 -6.58
CA PRO A 98 -16.13 -8.56 -6.45
C PRO A 98 -17.14 -8.73 -7.61
N GLU A 99 -17.45 -7.68 -8.38
CA GLU A 99 -18.33 -7.81 -9.55
C GLU A 99 -17.69 -8.67 -10.65
N PHE A 100 -16.38 -8.72 -10.71
CA PHE A 100 -15.61 -9.42 -11.73
C PHE A 100 -15.02 -10.76 -11.26
N MET A 101 -15.16 -11.09 -9.96
CA MET A 101 -14.67 -12.37 -9.43
C MET A 101 -15.59 -13.52 -9.84
N ASP A 102 -14.97 -14.62 -10.30
CA ASP A 102 -15.68 -15.82 -10.72
C ASP A 102 -16.21 -16.68 -9.57
N GLY A 103 -15.87 -16.33 -8.33
CA GLY A 103 -16.31 -17.04 -7.12
C GLY A 103 -15.50 -18.31 -6.80
N THR A 104 -14.54 -18.70 -7.62
CA THR A 104 -13.70 -19.90 -7.37
C THR A 104 -12.66 -19.68 -6.28
N SER A 105 -12.37 -18.42 -5.95
CA SER A 105 -11.43 -18.03 -4.90
C SER A 105 -11.85 -16.69 -4.28
N TYR A 106 -11.49 -16.49 -3.03
CA TYR A 106 -11.57 -15.17 -2.39
C TYR A 106 -10.26 -14.34 -2.52
N PHE A 107 -9.28 -14.86 -3.25
CA PHE A 107 -8.14 -14.09 -3.73
C PHE A 107 -8.36 -13.74 -5.20
N PRO A 108 -8.59 -12.47 -5.55
CA PRO A 108 -8.78 -12.09 -6.95
C PRO A 108 -7.58 -12.49 -7.82
N SER A 109 -7.84 -12.88 -9.03
CA SER A 109 -6.82 -12.96 -10.06
C SER A 109 -6.39 -11.56 -10.51
N ARG A 110 -5.27 -11.48 -11.21
CA ARG A 110 -4.80 -10.25 -11.83
C ARG A 110 -5.87 -9.63 -12.75
N ALA A 111 -6.49 -10.46 -13.60
CA ALA A 111 -7.49 -10.00 -14.55
C ALA A 111 -8.77 -9.46 -13.87
N GLU A 112 -9.19 -10.09 -12.76
CA GLU A 112 -10.34 -9.61 -11.96
C GLU A 112 -10.03 -8.27 -11.30
N MET A 113 -8.82 -8.11 -10.74
CA MET A 113 -8.37 -6.83 -10.18
C MET A 113 -8.27 -5.74 -11.25
N GLN A 114 -7.68 -6.05 -12.41
CA GLN A 114 -7.55 -5.13 -13.53
C GLN A 114 -8.92 -4.61 -13.97
N ARG A 115 -9.88 -5.52 -14.22
CA ARG A 115 -11.26 -5.14 -14.61
C ARG A 115 -11.95 -4.26 -13.55
N GLY A 116 -11.74 -4.55 -12.26
CA GLY A 116 -12.28 -3.72 -11.18
C GLY A 116 -11.75 -2.29 -11.20
N LEU A 117 -10.45 -2.10 -11.49
CA LEU A 117 -9.83 -0.79 -11.59
C LEU A 117 -10.23 -0.03 -12.86
N GLU A 118 -10.34 -0.73 -13.99
CA GLU A 118 -10.85 -0.17 -15.24
C GLU A 118 -12.28 0.33 -15.07
N ALA A 119 -13.16 -0.51 -14.51
CA ALA A 119 -14.54 -0.13 -14.23
C ALA A 119 -14.66 1.05 -13.26
N PHE A 120 -13.79 1.12 -12.24
CA PHE A 120 -13.78 2.26 -11.33
C PHE A 120 -13.39 3.56 -12.07
N THR A 121 -12.33 3.52 -12.87
CA THR A 121 -11.84 4.68 -13.63
C THR A 121 -12.90 5.19 -14.61
N GLU A 122 -13.52 4.28 -15.35
CA GLU A 122 -14.56 4.59 -16.33
C GLU A 122 -15.82 5.14 -15.66
N ARG A 123 -16.38 4.42 -14.68
CA ARG A 123 -17.63 4.82 -14.01
C ARG A 123 -17.48 6.11 -13.20
N ALA A 124 -16.29 6.36 -12.64
CA ALA A 124 -16.00 7.61 -11.95
C ALA A 124 -15.68 8.77 -12.90
N GLY A 125 -15.56 8.51 -14.20
CA GLY A 125 -15.26 9.54 -15.22
C GLY A 125 -13.90 10.20 -15.02
N ILE A 126 -12.87 9.44 -14.56
CA ILE A 126 -11.54 10.00 -14.29
C ILE A 126 -10.78 10.16 -15.61
N PRO A 127 -10.49 11.40 -16.03
CA PRO A 127 -9.65 11.62 -17.21
C PRO A 127 -8.18 11.30 -16.86
N VAL A 128 -7.48 10.63 -17.78
CA VAL A 128 -6.07 10.28 -17.63
C VAL A 128 -5.33 10.47 -18.95
N ARG A 129 -4.18 11.12 -18.91
CA ARG A 129 -3.24 11.20 -20.02
C ARG A 129 -2.40 9.93 -20.05
N TYR A 130 -2.83 8.95 -20.85
CA TYR A 130 -2.12 7.71 -21.09
C TYR A 130 -0.97 7.86 -22.08
N GLY A 131 0.03 6.95 -22.00
CA GLY A 131 1.19 6.96 -22.88
C GLY A 131 2.15 8.13 -22.63
N CYS A 132 1.96 8.89 -21.56
CA CYS A 132 2.76 10.04 -21.17
C CYS A 132 3.78 9.62 -20.09
N SER A 133 5.00 9.33 -20.50
CA SER A 133 6.08 8.89 -19.61
C SER A 133 6.72 10.07 -18.90
N TRP A 134 6.75 10.06 -17.57
CA TRP A 134 7.54 10.98 -16.76
C TRP A 134 9.04 10.71 -16.98
N GLU A 135 9.81 11.74 -17.32
CA GLU A 135 11.24 11.65 -17.64
C GLU A 135 12.11 12.34 -16.59
N GLY A 136 11.62 13.45 -16.02
CA GLY A 136 12.35 14.20 -15.01
C GLY A 136 11.55 15.34 -14.42
N THR A 137 12.10 15.99 -13.39
CA THR A 137 11.45 17.09 -12.67
C THR A 137 12.45 18.19 -12.34
N ARG A 138 12.07 19.43 -12.61
CA ARG A 138 12.83 20.62 -12.25
C ARG A 138 12.03 21.50 -11.31
N ARG A 139 12.64 21.96 -10.23
CA ARG A 139 12.05 22.96 -9.34
C ARG A 139 12.36 24.35 -9.87
N GLU A 140 11.35 25.17 -10.03
CA GLU A 140 11.45 26.55 -10.49
C GLU A 140 11.72 27.53 -9.34
N ASN A 141 12.18 28.74 -9.69
CA ASN A 141 12.49 29.79 -8.70
C ASN A 141 11.26 30.26 -7.91
N ASP A 142 10.06 30.12 -8.46
CA ASP A 142 8.80 30.43 -7.79
C ASP A 142 8.27 29.30 -6.90
N GLY A 143 9.04 28.22 -6.77
CA GLY A 143 8.70 27.03 -6.00
C GLY A 143 7.79 26.04 -6.72
N SER A 144 7.32 26.34 -7.93
CA SER A 144 6.58 25.40 -8.80
C SER A 144 7.52 24.32 -9.37
N PHE A 145 6.92 23.30 -9.99
CA PHE A 145 7.64 22.21 -10.64
C PHE A 145 7.36 22.20 -12.14
N THR A 146 8.40 21.97 -12.94
CA THR A 146 8.29 21.59 -14.33
C THR A 146 8.57 20.10 -14.45
N VAL A 147 7.59 19.36 -14.95
CA VAL A 147 7.64 17.90 -15.16
C VAL A 147 7.90 17.65 -16.63
N GLY A 148 9.07 17.13 -16.97
CA GLY A 148 9.41 16.69 -18.32
C GLY A 148 8.79 15.32 -18.60
N THR A 149 8.16 15.19 -19.74
CA THR A 149 7.50 13.95 -20.15
C THR A 149 7.77 13.65 -21.63
N SER A 150 7.45 12.43 -22.07
CA SER A 150 7.60 11.99 -23.46
C SER A 150 6.77 12.81 -24.47
N ASP A 151 5.77 13.56 -24.05
CA ASP A 151 4.92 14.39 -24.90
C ASP A 151 5.07 15.91 -24.65
N GLY A 152 6.02 16.30 -23.79
CA GLY A 152 6.35 17.70 -23.54
C GLY A 152 6.47 18.05 -22.07
N GLU A 153 6.50 19.35 -21.77
CA GLU A 153 6.65 19.87 -20.40
C GLU A 153 5.29 20.23 -19.81
N TYR A 154 5.11 19.81 -18.55
CA TYR A 154 3.98 20.18 -17.71
C TYR A 154 4.46 21.00 -16.52
N ARG A 155 3.66 21.95 -16.06
CA ARG A 155 4.02 22.79 -14.91
C ARG A 155 2.95 22.75 -13.83
N CYS A 156 3.35 22.59 -12.54
CA CYS A 156 2.41 22.54 -11.43
C CYS A 156 2.95 23.19 -10.15
N GLY A 157 2.05 23.62 -9.27
CA GLY A 157 2.40 24.06 -7.91
C GLY A 157 2.50 22.90 -6.93
N THR A 158 1.81 21.79 -7.21
CA THR A 158 1.82 20.58 -6.37
C THR A 158 2.02 19.35 -7.26
N LEU A 159 2.97 18.50 -6.90
CA LEU A 159 3.28 17.26 -7.59
C LEU A 159 2.99 16.06 -6.70
N VAL A 160 2.17 15.11 -7.15
CA VAL A 160 1.92 13.86 -6.44
C VAL A 160 2.47 12.68 -7.22
N VAL A 161 3.42 11.97 -6.63
CA VAL A 161 4.08 10.80 -7.21
C VAL A 161 3.32 9.54 -6.79
N ALA A 162 2.62 8.91 -7.73
CA ALA A 162 1.79 7.70 -7.52
C ALA A 162 2.25 6.51 -8.39
N VAL A 163 3.55 6.47 -8.73
CA VAL A 163 4.16 5.50 -9.66
C VAL A 163 4.33 4.09 -9.08
N GLY A 164 4.04 3.92 -7.79
CA GLY A 164 4.12 2.63 -7.10
C GLY A 164 5.57 2.16 -6.86
N MET A 165 5.70 0.94 -6.32
CA MET A 165 6.98 0.22 -6.20
C MET A 165 7.07 -0.74 -7.38
N THR A 166 7.48 -0.24 -8.53
CA THR A 166 7.41 -0.98 -9.81
C THR A 166 8.76 -1.18 -10.46
N GLU A 167 9.82 -0.57 -9.92
CA GLU A 167 11.17 -0.72 -10.45
C GLU A 167 11.82 -2.02 -9.92
N PRO A 168 12.28 -2.93 -10.80
CA PRO A 168 13.01 -4.11 -10.40
C PRO A 168 14.23 -3.75 -9.56
N TRP A 169 14.36 -4.38 -8.39
CA TRP A 169 15.50 -4.15 -7.51
C TRP A 169 16.35 -5.41 -7.38
N LYS A 170 17.66 -5.29 -7.61
CA LYS A 170 18.64 -6.35 -7.40
C LYS A 170 19.71 -5.85 -6.41
N PRO A 171 20.11 -6.66 -5.42
CA PRO A 171 21.18 -6.27 -4.48
C PRO A 171 22.53 -6.17 -5.19
N ALA A 172 23.14 -5.00 -5.14
CA ALA A 172 24.42 -4.74 -5.85
C ALA A 172 25.63 -5.46 -5.22
N ASP A 173 25.48 -5.95 -4.00
CA ASP A 173 26.53 -6.67 -3.24
C ASP A 173 26.64 -8.16 -3.62
N ILE A 174 25.82 -8.66 -4.53
CA ILE A 174 25.89 -10.04 -5.06
C ILE A 174 26.56 -10.00 -6.44
N PRO A 175 27.84 -10.41 -6.59
CA PRO A 175 28.50 -10.47 -7.88
C PRO A 175 27.75 -11.37 -8.88
N GLY A 176 27.48 -10.85 -10.10
CA GLY A 176 26.80 -11.54 -11.17
C GLY A 176 25.28 -11.53 -11.12
N ILE A 177 24.67 -10.87 -10.14
CA ILE A 177 23.21 -10.73 -10.02
C ILE A 177 22.61 -9.95 -11.19
N ASP A 178 23.37 -9.07 -11.82
CA ASP A 178 22.98 -8.31 -13.01
C ASP A 178 22.64 -9.21 -14.21
N GLN A 179 23.28 -10.37 -14.31
CA GLN A 179 23.07 -11.37 -15.39
C GLN A 179 21.82 -12.25 -15.14
N VAL A 180 21.22 -12.16 -13.97
CA VAL A 180 20.06 -12.96 -13.58
C VAL A 180 18.77 -12.21 -13.95
N PRO A 181 17.82 -12.84 -14.68
CA PRO A 181 16.51 -12.23 -14.92
C PRO A 181 15.80 -11.96 -13.60
N HIS A 182 15.16 -10.78 -13.50
CA HIS A 182 14.31 -10.42 -12.39
C HIS A 182 12.91 -11.06 -12.50
N TYR A 183 12.17 -11.11 -11.42
CA TYR A 183 10.77 -11.57 -11.39
C TYR A 183 9.91 -11.02 -12.56
N VAL A 184 10.10 -9.77 -12.95
CA VAL A 184 9.35 -9.11 -14.04
C VAL A 184 9.71 -9.65 -15.43
N GLU A 185 10.85 -10.34 -15.53
CA GLU A 185 11.39 -10.92 -16.77
C GLU A 185 11.19 -12.43 -16.82
N THR A 186 10.33 -12.99 -15.94
CA THR A 186 10.06 -14.43 -15.88
C THR A 186 9.27 -14.88 -17.12
N ASP A 187 9.72 -15.94 -17.75
CA ASP A 187 9.03 -16.57 -18.87
C ASP A 187 7.75 -17.29 -18.42
N ALA A 188 6.95 -17.74 -19.37
CA ALA A 188 5.80 -18.62 -19.11
C ALA A 188 6.27 -19.92 -18.40
N PRO A 189 5.44 -20.53 -17.51
CA PRO A 189 5.84 -21.67 -16.70
C PRO A 189 6.38 -22.86 -17.51
N GLU A 190 5.84 -23.09 -18.70
CA GLU A 190 6.22 -24.17 -19.60
C GLU A 190 7.69 -24.08 -20.06
N ALA A 191 8.28 -22.89 -20.12
CA ALA A 191 9.68 -22.67 -20.46
C ALA A 191 10.66 -23.27 -19.44
N TYR A 192 10.14 -23.59 -18.24
CA TYR A 192 10.90 -24.21 -17.16
C TYR A 192 10.71 -25.72 -17.06
N ALA A 193 10.04 -26.32 -18.03
CA ALA A 193 9.83 -27.79 -18.05
C ALA A 193 11.15 -28.56 -17.97
N ASP A 194 11.22 -29.49 -17.01
CA ASP A 194 12.39 -30.33 -16.74
C ASP A 194 13.69 -29.57 -16.40
N ARG A 195 13.58 -28.31 -15.88
CA ARG A 195 14.72 -27.46 -15.49
C ARG A 195 14.96 -27.50 -14.00
N ARG A 196 16.24 -27.37 -13.61
CA ARG A 196 16.65 -27.01 -12.24
C ARG A 196 16.61 -25.50 -12.13
N VAL A 197 15.77 -24.97 -11.25
CA VAL A 197 15.52 -23.54 -11.11
C VAL A 197 15.98 -23.07 -9.72
N PHE A 198 16.78 -22.03 -9.67
CA PHE A 198 17.18 -21.37 -8.42
C PHE A 198 16.52 -20.01 -8.32
N ILE A 199 15.80 -19.75 -7.22
CA ILE A 199 15.09 -18.51 -6.97
C ILE A 199 15.77 -17.77 -5.82
N ILE A 200 16.30 -16.58 -6.11
CA ILE A 200 16.91 -15.71 -5.10
C ILE A 200 15.83 -14.88 -4.44
N GLY A 201 15.42 -15.24 -3.22
CA GLY A 201 14.37 -14.58 -2.45
C GLY A 201 13.28 -15.54 -1.98
N LYS A 202 12.83 -15.36 -0.73
CA LYS A 202 11.82 -16.18 -0.04
C LYS A 202 10.67 -15.33 0.51
N ARG A 203 10.20 -14.34 -0.27
CA ARG A 203 8.95 -13.60 0.01
C ARG A 203 7.90 -13.96 -1.03
N ASN A 204 6.78 -13.22 -1.04
CA ASN A 204 5.65 -13.54 -1.90
C ASN A 204 6.00 -13.77 -3.37
N SER A 205 6.86 -12.94 -3.99
CA SER A 205 7.26 -13.13 -5.40
C SER A 205 8.06 -14.41 -5.62
N GLY A 206 8.96 -14.78 -4.70
CA GLY A 206 9.73 -16.02 -4.80
C GLY A 206 8.84 -17.25 -4.67
N PHE A 207 7.94 -17.26 -3.69
CA PHE A 207 6.99 -18.35 -3.51
C PHE A 207 5.94 -18.39 -4.63
N GLU A 208 5.52 -17.25 -5.19
CA GLU A 208 4.63 -17.21 -6.34
C GLU A 208 5.23 -17.91 -7.55
N ILE A 209 6.49 -17.57 -7.90
CA ILE A 209 7.21 -18.24 -9.00
C ILE A 209 7.31 -19.74 -8.71
N ALA A 210 7.80 -20.10 -7.54
CA ALA A 210 8.00 -21.50 -7.18
C ALA A 210 6.71 -22.31 -7.27
N ASP A 211 5.59 -21.80 -6.76
CA ASP A 211 4.26 -22.42 -6.88
C ASP A 211 3.85 -22.60 -8.35
N GLY A 212 4.02 -21.56 -9.16
CA GLY A 212 3.68 -21.63 -10.59
C GLY A 212 4.54 -22.61 -11.38
N LEU A 213 5.76 -22.91 -10.90
CA LEU A 213 6.70 -23.83 -11.55
C LEU A 213 6.61 -25.27 -11.04
N LEU A 214 5.90 -25.54 -9.94
CA LEU A 214 5.79 -26.90 -9.37
C LEU A 214 5.41 -28.00 -10.39
N PRO A 215 4.43 -27.76 -11.31
CA PRO A 215 4.06 -28.77 -12.29
C PRO A 215 5.11 -28.98 -13.39
N TRP A 216 6.07 -28.09 -13.55
CA TRP A 216 6.96 -28.02 -14.71
C TRP A 216 8.42 -28.32 -14.39
N ALA A 217 8.95 -27.67 -13.35
CA ALA A 217 10.38 -27.76 -13.03
C ALA A 217 10.76 -29.10 -12.40
N ARG A 218 11.91 -29.62 -12.79
CA ARG A 218 12.51 -30.84 -12.20
C ARG A 218 12.92 -30.60 -10.74
N GLN A 219 13.44 -29.39 -10.46
CA GLN A 219 13.94 -28.98 -9.15
C GLN A 219 13.77 -27.50 -8.97
N ILE A 220 13.36 -27.09 -7.77
CA ILE A 220 13.20 -25.70 -7.37
C ILE A 220 13.95 -25.46 -6.06
N VAL A 221 14.85 -24.49 -6.05
CA VAL A 221 15.56 -24.04 -4.84
C VAL A 221 15.20 -22.58 -4.58
N LEU A 222 14.62 -22.27 -3.42
CA LEU A 222 14.44 -20.90 -2.96
C LEU A 222 15.47 -20.61 -1.86
N ALA A 223 16.22 -19.51 -1.98
CA ALA A 223 17.21 -19.15 -0.98
C ALA A 223 17.19 -17.64 -0.67
N SER A 224 17.32 -17.32 0.60
CA SER A 224 17.68 -15.99 1.10
C SER A 224 18.25 -16.11 2.52
N PRO A 225 19.01 -15.10 3.03
CA PRO A 225 19.73 -15.22 4.30
C PRO A 225 18.85 -15.43 5.53
N ARG A 226 17.62 -14.91 5.52
CA ARG A 226 16.72 -14.96 6.68
C ARG A 226 15.64 -16.01 6.49
N PRO A 227 15.20 -16.70 7.56
CA PRO A 227 14.06 -17.61 7.52
C PRO A 227 12.82 -16.94 6.91
N ALA A 228 12.01 -17.72 6.20
CA ALA A 228 10.71 -17.26 5.71
C ALA A 228 9.82 -16.90 6.90
N ARG A 229 9.26 -15.69 6.90
CA ARG A 229 8.34 -15.23 7.95
C ARG A 229 6.93 -15.22 7.41
N LEU A 230 6.02 -15.87 8.12
CA LEU A 230 4.60 -15.90 7.79
C LEU A 230 3.92 -14.58 8.08
N SER A 231 3.01 -14.18 7.21
CA SER A 231 2.21 -12.95 7.39
C SER A 231 1.37 -12.98 8.66
N ILE A 232 0.92 -14.15 9.11
CA ILE A 232 0.17 -14.31 10.36
C ILE A 232 1.02 -13.97 11.60
N LEU A 233 2.33 -14.22 11.56
CA LEU A 233 3.24 -13.93 12.67
C LEU A 233 3.72 -12.47 12.66
N THR A 234 3.83 -11.88 11.48
CA THR A 234 4.35 -10.51 11.32
C THR A 234 3.24 -9.47 11.21
N HIS A 235 1.99 -9.89 11.06
CA HIS A 235 0.83 -9.04 10.75
C HIS A 235 1.07 -8.12 9.54
N SER A 236 1.88 -8.58 8.59
CA SER A 236 2.25 -7.82 7.38
C SER A 236 1.99 -8.63 6.12
N VAL A 237 1.30 -8.03 5.17
CA VAL A 237 1.06 -8.63 3.83
C VAL A 237 2.35 -8.78 3.02
N ALA A 238 3.41 -8.08 3.37
CA ALA A 238 4.72 -8.22 2.73
C ALA A 238 5.47 -9.52 3.11
N ALA A 239 5.08 -10.16 4.22
CA ALA A 239 5.60 -11.48 4.60
C ALA A 239 4.94 -12.59 3.78
N ALA A 240 5.53 -13.78 3.77
CA ALA A 240 5.03 -14.91 3.00
C ALA A 240 3.61 -15.31 3.44
N ARG A 241 2.71 -15.50 2.48
CA ARG A 241 1.35 -15.99 2.74
C ARG A 241 1.37 -17.50 2.92
N ALA A 242 0.70 -18.00 3.94
CA ALA A 242 0.66 -19.43 4.28
C ALA A 242 0.23 -20.31 3.09
N ARG A 243 -0.67 -19.83 2.24
CA ARG A 243 -1.12 -20.55 1.04
C ARG A 243 0.02 -20.97 0.09
N TYR A 244 1.13 -20.21 0.07
CA TYR A 244 2.29 -20.55 -0.75
C TYR A 244 3.18 -21.63 -0.11
N LEU A 245 3.01 -21.93 1.16
CA LEU A 245 3.90 -22.83 1.89
C LEU A 245 3.39 -24.27 1.89
N GLN A 246 2.10 -24.50 1.67
CA GLN A 246 1.52 -25.83 1.69
C GLN A 246 2.28 -26.84 0.81
N PRO A 247 2.63 -26.53 -0.46
CA PRO A 247 3.37 -27.48 -1.29
C PRO A 247 4.76 -27.83 -0.75
N TYR A 248 5.34 -26.97 0.09
CA TYR A 248 6.67 -27.17 0.67
C TYR A 248 6.65 -27.92 1.99
N GLU A 249 5.53 -27.91 2.67
CA GLU A 249 5.32 -28.78 3.84
C GLU A 249 5.31 -30.25 3.43
N ASP A 250 4.85 -30.54 2.22
CA ASP A 250 4.77 -31.87 1.63
C ASP A 250 6.05 -32.30 0.88
N HIS A 251 7.08 -31.45 0.78
CA HIS A 251 8.29 -31.75 0.01
C HIS A 251 9.06 -32.98 0.52
N VAL A 252 8.90 -33.31 1.79
CA VAL A 252 9.40 -34.55 2.39
C VAL A 252 8.93 -35.81 1.62
N LEU A 253 7.86 -35.70 0.87
CA LEU A 253 7.34 -36.76 -0.01
C LEU A 253 8.05 -36.85 -1.36
N GLY A 254 9.13 -36.08 -1.59
CA GLY A 254 9.97 -36.18 -2.77
C GLY A 254 9.70 -35.19 -3.89
N GLY A 255 9.14 -34.00 -3.57
CA GLY A 255 8.72 -33.00 -4.56
C GLY A 255 9.82 -32.19 -5.27
N GLY A 256 11.10 -32.43 -4.98
CA GLY A 256 12.22 -31.72 -5.65
C GLY A 256 12.31 -30.25 -5.35
N THR A 257 11.68 -29.77 -4.27
CA THR A 257 11.64 -28.35 -3.88
C THR A 257 12.33 -28.14 -2.56
N PHE A 258 13.22 -27.13 -2.51
CA PHE A 258 14.04 -26.81 -1.35
C PHE A 258 13.90 -25.34 -0.98
N VAL A 259 13.69 -25.06 0.32
CA VAL A 259 13.65 -23.70 0.88
C VAL A 259 14.81 -23.56 1.84
N LEU A 260 15.81 -22.75 1.47
CA LEU A 260 17.08 -22.68 2.18
C LEU A 260 17.28 -21.29 2.85
N ASP A 261 17.81 -21.33 4.07
CA ASP A 261 18.34 -20.15 4.73
C ASP A 261 19.82 -20.03 4.35
N ALA A 262 20.10 -19.30 3.27
CA ALA A 262 21.43 -19.12 2.73
C ALA A 262 21.64 -17.72 2.13
N ALA A 263 22.77 -17.15 2.41
CA ALA A 263 23.26 -15.92 1.78
C ALA A 263 23.86 -16.27 0.43
N ILE A 264 23.42 -15.60 -0.63
CA ILE A 264 23.99 -15.77 -1.96
C ILE A 264 25.26 -14.95 -2.04
N GLU A 265 26.38 -15.60 -2.33
CA GLU A 265 27.69 -14.98 -2.41
C GLU A 265 28.07 -14.59 -3.84
N ARG A 266 27.65 -15.39 -4.82
CA ARG A 266 27.98 -15.16 -6.23
C ARG A 266 27.05 -15.93 -7.13
N VAL A 267 26.78 -15.37 -8.32
CA VAL A 267 26.13 -16.06 -9.44
C VAL A 267 27.04 -15.95 -10.67
N GLU A 268 27.35 -17.07 -11.29
CA GLU A 268 28.16 -17.13 -12.51
C GLU A 268 27.38 -17.81 -13.63
N ARG A 269 27.43 -17.24 -14.82
CA ARG A 269 26.90 -17.90 -16.03
C ARG A 269 27.90 -18.95 -16.49
N THR A 270 27.41 -20.15 -16.79
CA THR A 270 28.20 -21.27 -17.33
C THR A 270 27.76 -21.60 -18.76
N ALA A 271 28.43 -22.52 -19.42
CA ALA A 271 28.05 -22.96 -20.76
C ALA A 271 26.65 -23.64 -20.77
N SER A 272 26.23 -24.24 -19.66
CA SER A 272 24.99 -25.04 -19.56
C SER A 272 23.90 -24.39 -18.68
N GLY A 273 24.15 -23.20 -18.09
CA GLY A 273 23.23 -22.55 -17.16
C GLY A 273 23.94 -21.60 -16.24
N PHE A 274 23.83 -21.85 -14.92
CA PHE A 274 24.40 -20.99 -13.89
C PHE A 274 25.03 -21.83 -12.77
N ARG A 275 26.06 -21.28 -12.16
CA ARG A 275 26.62 -21.69 -10.87
C ARG A 275 26.23 -20.68 -9.82
N VAL A 276 25.60 -21.11 -8.72
CA VAL A 276 25.25 -20.28 -7.59
C VAL A 276 26.06 -20.73 -6.38
N GLN A 277 26.85 -19.81 -5.81
CA GLN A 277 27.59 -20.01 -4.56
C GLN A 277 26.86 -19.30 -3.43
N ALA A 278 26.69 -20.00 -2.32
CA ALA A 278 25.97 -19.50 -1.15
C ALA A 278 26.58 -20.04 0.14
N SER A 279 26.31 -19.37 1.25
CA SER A 279 26.63 -19.86 2.59
C SER A 279 25.37 -20.00 3.43
N GLY A 280 25.22 -21.16 4.07
CA GLY A 280 24.13 -21.42 5.00
C GLY A 280 24.15 -20.49 6.19
N THR A 281 22.98 -19.92 6.54
CA THR A 281 22.85 -18.95 7.65
C THR A 281 22.23 -19.58 8.90
N THR A 282 21.31 -20.50 8.76
CA THR A 282 20.74 -21.29 9.88
C THR A 282 21.58 -22.55 10.15
N LEU A 283 21.99 -23.23 9.07
CA LEU A 283 22.94 -24.34 9.11
C LEU A 283 24.22 -23.88 8.39
N PRO A 284 25.30 -23.53 9.11
CA PRO A 284 26.53 -23.02 8.51
C PRO A 284 27.16 -24.05 7.55
N GLY A 285 27.67 -23.56 6.43
CA GLY A 285 28.39 -24.37 5.43
C GLY A 285 28.35 -23.69 4.07
N ALA A 286 29.38 -23.97 3.25
CA ALA A 286 29.42 -23.55 1.87
C ALA A 286 28.47 -24.44 1.05
N LEU A 287 27.72 -23.80 0.16
CA LEU A 287 26.77 -24.44 -0.75
C LEU A 287 27.08 -24.02 -2.17
N GLU A 288 27.07 -24.99 -3.09
CA GLU A 288 27.22 -24.71 -4.52
C GLU A 288 26.13 -25.46 -5.30
N PHE A 289 25.52 -24.76 -6.26
CA PHE A 289 24.44 -25.28 -7.08
C PHE A 289 24.74 -25.07 -8.57
N GLU A 290 24.70 -26.13 -9.34
CA GLU A 290 24.68 -26.08 -10.80
C GLU A 290 23.21 -26.17 -11.26
N VAL A 291 22.70 -25.12 -11.89
CA VAL A 291 21.28 -25.00 -12.25
C VAL A 291 21.10 -24.49 -13.68
N ASP A 292 19.95 -24.80 -14.27
CA ASP A 292 19.67 -24.42 -15.65
C ASP A 292 19.12 -23.00 -15.76
N ARG A 293 18.43 -22.52 -14.70
CA ARG A 293 17.82 -21.19 -14.62
C ARG A 293 18.00 -20.57 -13.22
N VAL A 294 18.19 -19.25 -13.18
CA VAL A 294 18.15 -18.47 -11.95
C VAL A 294 17.17 -17.33 -12.13
N VAL A 295 16.37 -17.01 -11.10
CA VAL A 295 15.45 -15.87 -11.09
C VAL A 295 15.66 -15.04 -9.83
N ALA A 296 15.81 -13.72 -9.98
CA ALA A 296 15.91 -12.78 -8.89
C ALA A 296 14.52 -12.32 -8.44
N ALA A 297 14.01 -12.90 -7.35
CA ALA A 297 12.76 -12.48 -6.69
C ALA A 297 13.07 -11.54 -5.51
N THR A 298 13.91 -10.55 -5.75
CA THR A 298 14.54 -9.67 -4.74
C THR A 298 13.70 -8.43 -4.41
N GLY A 299 12.55 -8.28 -5.08
CA GLY A 299 11.58 -7.23 -4.82
C GLY A 299 11.77 -6.00 -5.70
N PHE A 300 11.16 -4.89 -5.27
CA PHE A 300 11.02 -3.69 -6.07
C PHE A 300 11.44 -2.44 -5.30
N GLY A 301 11.81 -1.39 -6.03
CA GLY A 301 11.96 -0.03 -5.58
C GLY A 301 10.89 0.89 -6.17
N THR A 302 10.93 2.15 -5.76
CA THR A 302 10.13 3.22 -6.33
C THR A 302 10.92 3.89 -7.46
N PRO A 303 10.38 4.06 -8.67
CA PRO A 303 11.06 4.79 -9.74
C PRO A 303 10.99 6.31 -9.48
N LEU A 304 11.84 6.79 -8.58
CA LEU A 304 11.88 8.20 -8.16
C LEU A 304 12.57 9.12 -9.18
N ARG A 305 13.20 8.56 -10.21
CA ARG A 305 13.90 9.33 -11.25
C ARG A 305 14.95 10.26 -10.63
N ASP A 306 14.83 11.56 -10.93
CA ASP A 306 15.71 12.66 -10.50
C ASP A 306 15.22 13.35 -9.20
N LEU A 307 14.18 12.86 -8.54
CA LEU A 307 13.71 13.46 -7.28
C LEU A 307 14.77 13.49 -6.17
N PRO A 308 15.66 12.47 -6.02
CA PRO A 308 16.77 12.56 -5.08
C PRO A 308 17.72 13.73 -5.38
N ASP A 309 17.95 14.07 -6.66
CA ASP A 309 18.77 15.21 -7.08
C ASP A 309 18.12 16.57 -6.71
N LEU A 310 16.79 16.60 -6.58
CA LEU A 310 16.05 17.74 -6.06
C LEU A 310 16.09 17.84 -4.52
N GLY A 311 16.65 16.86 -3.84
CA GLY A 311 16.78 16.80 -2.39
C GLY A 311 15.73 15.90 -1.69
N VAL A 312 14.95 15.11 -2.42
CA VAL A 312 14.07 14.12 -1.79
C VAL A 312 14.89 13.01 -1.16
N SER A 313 14.90 12.95 0.17
CA SER A 313 15.61 11.92 0.92
C SER A 313 14.99 10.54 0.72
N THR A 314 15.83 9.51 0.70
CA THR A 314 15.42 8.10 0.52
C THR A 314 15.95 7.23 1.66
N PHE A 315 15.38 6.03 1.79
CA PHE A 315 15.82 5.02 2.74
C PHE A 315 15.55 3.59 2.23
N HIS A 316 15.93 2.55 2.98
CA HIS A 316 15.86 1.16 2.54
C HIS A 316 16.64 0.90 1.24
N GLN A 317 17.89 1.35 1.17
CA GLN A 317 18.73 1.22 -0.04
C GLN A 317 18.06 1.91 -1.25
N ASP A 318 17.66 3.16 -1.06
CA ASP A 318 17.04 4.04 -2.05
C ASP A 318 15.71 3.54 -2.65
N ARG A 319 15.05 2.61 -1.97
CA ARG A 319 13.81 2.02 -2.46
C ARG A 319 12.55 2.81 -2.12
N LEU A 320 12.61 3.68 -1.11
CA LEU A 320 11.46 4.46 -0.63
C LEU A 320 11.87 5.90 -0.31
N PRO A 321 11.04 6.88 -0.67
CA PRO A 321 11.23 8.26 -0.24
C PRO A 321 10.83 8.44 1.23
N ALA A 322 11.55 9.31 1.95
CA ALA A 322 11.15 9.79 3.27
C ALA A 322 9.90 10.67 3.16
N GLN A 323 9.01 10.60 4.15
CA GLN A 323 7.72 11.28 4.09
C GLN A 323 7.28 11.77 5.47
N THR A 324 6.61 12.91 5.47
CA THR A 324 5.85 13.40 6.63
C THR A 324 4.65 12.49 6.93
N PRO A 325 3.94 12.67 8.05
CA PRO A 325 2.70 11.95 8.32
C PRO A 325 1.64 12.08 7.22
N PHE A 326 1.63 13.18 6.45
CA PHE A 326 0.73 13.41 5.32
C PHE A 326 1.37 13.14 3.96
N TRP A 327 2.40 12.29 3.93
CA TRP A 327 3.05 11.80 2.70
C TRP A 327 3.66 12.90 1.84
N GLU A 328 4.01 14.03 2.39
CA GLU A 328 4.82 15.07 1.74
C GLU A 328 6.32 14.79 1.95
N SER A 329 7.15 15.13 0.98
CA SER A 329 8.62 15.15 1.18
C SER A 329 8.98 16.14 2.29
N PRO A 330 9.73 15.74 3.32
CA PRO A 330 10.14 16.67 4.39
C PRO A 330 11.01 17.82 3.89
N GLU A 331 11.83 17.57 2.86
CA GLU A 331 12.85 18.50 2.36
C GLU A 331 12.37 19.32 1.16
N VAL A 332 11.44 18.78 0.37
CA VAL A 332 10.94 19.41 -0.86
C VAL A 332 9.44 19.63 -0.77
N PRO A 333 9.00 20.74 -0.13
CA PRO A 333 7.59 21.06 0.00
C PRO A 333 6.88 21.15 -1.36
N GLY A 334 5.69 20.57 -1.45
CA GLY A 334 4.88 20.50 -2.67
C GLY A 334 5.03 19.18 -3.44
N ILE A 335 5.99 18.30 -3.07
CA ILE A 335 6.05 16.93 -3.59
C ILE A 335 5.38 16.00 -2.56
N PHE A 336 4.34 15.30 -2.99
CA PHE A 336 3.60 14.32 -2.22
C PHE A 336 3.68 12.94 -2.85
N PHE A 337 3.31 11.93 -2.07
CA PHE A 337 3.34 10.53 -2.51
C PHE A 337 1.98 9.86 -2.28
N ALA A 338 1.53 9.03 -3.23
CA ALA A 338 0.28 8.29 -3.12
C ALA A 338 0.44 6.82 -3.53
N GLY A 339 -0.49 5.97 -3.09
CA GLY A 339 -0.44 4.53 -3.35
C GLY A 339 0.54 3.78 -2.45
N SER A 340 1.13 2.69 -2.94
CA SER A 340 2.03 1.84 -2.16
C SER A 340 3.30 2.55 -1.67
N ILE A 341 3.67 3.66 -2.30
CA ILE A 341 4.80 4.51 -1.88
C ILE A 341 4.54 5.11 -0.49
N THR A 342 3.28 5.30 -0.09
CA THR A 342 2.93 5.88 1.21
C THR A 342 3.43 5.06 2.40
N GLN A 343 3.88 3.82 2.20
CA GLN A 343 4.61 3.06 3.21
C GLN A 343 5.94 3.72 3.63
N GLY A 344 6.41 4.72 2.91
CA GLY A 344 7.53 5.57 3.28
C GLY A 344 7.25 6.49 4.48
N SER A 345 6.00 6.80 4.77
CA SER A 345 5.61 7.40 6.06
C SER A 345 5.49 6.29 7.10
N ILE A 346 6.42 6.24 8.04
CA ILE A 346 6.58 5.09 8.96
C ILE A 346 5.49 5.08 10.05
N GLY A 347 4.90 6.23 10.36
CA GLY A 347 3.99 6.42 11.49
C GLY A 347 4.71 6.21 12.83
N LEU A 348 3.97 6.02 13.90
CA LEU A 348 4.53 5.74 15.23
C LEU A 348 5.21 4.36 15.30
N LYS A 349 4.80 3.42 14.43
CA LYS A 349 5.35 2.06 14.30
C LYS A 349 5.51 1.35 15.66
N LYS A 350 4.51 1.47 16.49
CA LYS A 350 4.49 0.79 17.80
C LYS A 350 4.69 -0.71 17.62
N TYR A 351 5.47 -1.31 18.49
CA TYR A 351 5.81 -2.74 18.50
C TYR A 351 6.38 -3.25 17.16
N GLY A 352 6.98 -2.36 16.36
CA GLY A 352 7.59 -2.71 15.07
C GLY A 352 6.61 -3.12 13.97
N ARG A 353 5.30 -2.96 14.18
CA ARG A 353 4.27 -3.33 13.22
C ARG A 353 4.16 -2.28 12.11
N PRO A 354 4.20 -2.70 10.83
CA PRO A 354 4.03 -1.78 9.72
C PRO A 354 2.55 -1.43 9.52
N SER A 355 2.31 -0.25 8.94
CA SER A 355 0.97 0.12 8.45
C SER A 355 0.52 -0.76 7.27
N GLY A 356 -0.78 -0.72 6.94
CA GLY A 356 -1.35 -1.35 5.74
C GLY A 356 -1.00 -0.64 4.43
N SER A 357 -0.17 0.41 4.46
CA SER A 357 0.09 1.32 3.33
C SER A 357 0.77 0.68 2.11
N ALA A 358 1.33 -0.53 2.24
CA ALA A 358 1.93 -1.26 1.12
C ALA A 358 0.90 -1.89 0.16
N ALA A 359 -0.37 -1.96 0.52
CA ALA A 359 -1.42 -2.62 -0.25
C ALA A 359 -2.69 -1.76 -0.36
N VAL A 360 -3.54 -2.09 -1.33
CA VAL A 360 -4.74 -1.30 -1.69
C VAL A 360 -5.64 -1.03 -0.48
N HIS A 361 -5.91 -2.03 0.35
CA HIS A 361 -6.77 -1.90 1.52
C HIS A 361 -6.31 -0.82 2.51
N GLY A 362 -5.03 -0.50 2.54
CA GLY A 362 -4.49 0.56 3.40
C GLY A 362 -4.35 1.89 2.66
N PHE A 363 -3.60 1.92 1.56
CA PHE A 363 -3.29 3.18 0.89
C PHE A 363 -4.51 3.87 0.23
N ARG A 364 -5.61 3.17 -0.02
CA ARG A 364 -6.85 3.80 -0.51
C ARG A 364 -7.38 4.85 0.49
N TYR A 365 -7.21 4.61 1.79
CA TYR A 365 -7.58 5.57 2.83
C TYR A 365 -6.54 6.68 2.97
N ASN A 366 -5.24 6.35 2.81
CA ASN A 366 -4.20 7.39 2.76
C ASN A 366 -4.49 8.40 1.64
N ALA A 367 -4.91 7.92 0.46
CA ALA A 367 -5.23 8.79 -0.67
C ALA A 367 -6.43 9.72 -0.39
N ARG A 368 -7.45 9.26 0.35
CA ARG A 368 -8.57 10.11 0.79
C ARG A 368 -8.11 11.19 1.77
N VAL A 369 -7.33 10.80 2.78
CA VAL A 369 -6.76 11.73 3.77
C VAL A 369 -5.82 12.74 3.10
N LEU A 370 -4.99 12.27 2.15
CA LEU A 370 -4.09 13.15 1.38
C LEU A 370 -4.87 14.18 0.56
N ALA A 371 -5.94 13.77 -0.12
CA ALA A 371 -6.78 14.68 -0.90
C ALA A 371 -7.35 15.80 -0.04
N GLU A 372 -7.89 15.48 1.14
CA GLU A 372 -8.40 16.48 2.07
C GLU A 372 -7.27 17.40 2.61
N HIS A 373 -6.12 16.81 2.94
CA HIS A 373 -4.96 17.57 3.40
C HIS A 373 -4.48 18.57 2.35
N VAL A 374 -4.32 18.13 1.11
CA VAL A 374 -3.90 18.98 -0.02
C VAL A 374 -4.95 20.06 -0.30
N ALA A 375 -6.24 19.71 -0.33
CA ALA A 375 -7.32 20.68 -0.53
C ALA A 375 -7.29 21.80 0.51
N ARG A 376 -7.06 21.48 1.78
CA ARG A 376 -6.97 22.48 2.87
C ARG A 376 -5.68 23.29 2.83
N THR A 377 -4.53 22.65 2.55
CA THR A 377 -3.22 23.30 2.76
C THR A 377 -2.63 23.93 1.52
N ARG A 378 -3.02 23.44 0.32
CA ARG A 378 -2.50 23.94 -0.97
C ARG A 378 -3.53 24.75 -1.76
N PHE A 379 -4.83 24.49 -1.50
CA PHE A 379 -5.93 25.18 -2.17
C PHE A 379 -6.78 26.01 -1.20
N GLU A 380 -6.41 26.06 0.08
CA GLU A 380 -7.07 26.86 1.13
C GLU A 380 -8.59 26.60 1.21
N MET A 381 -9.02 25.38 0.87
CA MET A 381 -10.43 25.04 0.86
C MET A 381 -10.96 24.81 2.28
N ASP A 382 -12.06 25.44 2.60
CA ASP A 382 -12.81 25.16 3.83
C ASP A 382 -13.75 23.96 3.58
N LEU A 383 -13.32 22.78 4.03
CA LEU A 383 -14.12 21.57 3.90
C LEU A 383 -15.05 21.43 5.11
N PRO A 384 -16.34 21.11 4.89
CA PRO A 384 -17.31 20.98 5.96
C PRO A 384 -16.92 19.91 6.97
N ARG A 385 -17.20 20.15 8.24
CA ARG A 385 -16.99 19.19 9.33
C ARG A 385 -18.30 18.94 10.05
N ARG A 386 -18.49 17.72 10.54
CA ARG A 386 -19.67 17.34 11.31
C ARG A 386 -19.52 17.85 12.74
N SER A 387 -20.48 18.64 13.21
CA SER A 387 -20.63 18.94 14.63
C SER A 387 -21.30 17.78 15.35
N LEU A 388 -20.91 17.53 16.59
CA LEU A 388 -21.44 16.48 17.46
C LEU A 388 -21.95 17.11 18.76
N ALA A 389 -23.05 16.57 19.29
CA ALA A 389 -23.43 16.85 20.67
C ALA A 389 -22.55 16.01 21.63
N ALA A 390 -22.37 16.45 22.86
CA ALA A 390 -21.50 15.76 23.82
C ALA A 390 -21.93 14.30 24.06
N ASP A 391 -23.22 14.04 24.10
CA ASP A 391 -23.81 12.71 24.26
C ASP A 391 -23.70 11.82 23.01
N GLU A 392 -23.45 12.38 21.84
CA GLU A 392 -23.18 11.63 20.60
C GLU A 392 -21.74 11.11 20.51
N VAL A 393 -20.77 11.69 21.21
CA VAL A 393 -19.33 11.39 21.03
C VAL A 393 -19.02 9.92 21.35
N VAL A 394 -19.48 9.43 22.50
CA VAL A 394 -19.21 8.05 22.94
C VAL A 394 -19.86 7.02 22.00
N PRO A 395 -21.16 7.10 21.65
CA PRO A 395 -21.76 6.20 20.67
C PRO A 395 -21.04 6.23 19.32
N TYR A 396 -20.70 7.42 18.82
CA TYR A 396 -20.04 7.60 17.55
C TYR A 396 -18.64 6.95 17.50
N LEU A 397 -17.79 7.22 18.50
CA LEU A 397 -16.47 6.63 18.56
C LEU A 397 -16.52 5.12 18.79
N ALA A 398 -17.48 4.61 19.55
CA ALA A 398 -17.68 3.17 19.72
C ALA A 398 -18.05 2.49 18.40
N GLU A 399 -18.90 3.12 17.57
CA GLU A 399 -19.24 2.62 16.24
C GLU A 399 -18.03 2.64 15.30
N GLU A 400 -17.22 3.71 15.31
CA GLU A 400 -16.00 3.80 14.52
C GLU A 400 -14.97 2.73 14.93
N LEU A 401 -14.74 2.52 16.22
CA LEU A 401 -13.83 1.48 16.72
C LEU A 401 -14.33 0.07 16.38
N ALA A 402 -15.63 -0.16 16.40
CA ALA A 402 -16.22 -1.45 16.05
C ALA A 402 -16.23 -1.72 14.55
N GLY A 403 -16.28 -0.70 13.68
CA GLY A 403 -16.61 -0.94 12.28
C GLY A 403 -15.95 -0.07 11.22
N ALA A 404 -15.15 0.93 11.57
CA ALA A 404 -14.51 1.77 10.56
C ALA A 404 -13.36 1.04 9.85
N PRO A 405 -13.48 0.73 8.56
CA PRO A 405 -12.47 -0.04 7.84
C PRO A 405 -11.11 0.68 7.78
N GLU A 406 -11.10 2.01 7.81
CA GLU A 406 -9.88 2.82 7.85
C GLU A 406 -9.03 2.51 9.07
N LEU A 407 -9.65 2.42 10.25
CA LEU A 407 -8.96 2.15 11.51
C LEU A 407 -8.42 0.72 11.56
N TRP A 408 -9.18 -0.22 11.01
CA TRP A 408 -8.82 -1.63 11.01
C TRP A 408 -7.76 -1.99 9.96
N HIS A 409 -7.81 -1.38 8.79
CA HIS A 409 -6.82 -1.63 7.74
C HIS A 409 -5.53 -0.83 7.92
N GLN A 410 -5.59 0.25 8.72
CA GLN A 410 -4.46 1.11 9.03
C GLN A 410 -4.23 1.22 10.54
N GLN A 411 -4.20 0.07 11.21
CA GLN A 411 -3.99 -0.04 12.65
C GLN A 411 -2.77 0.75 13.13
N ALA A 412 -2.93 1.50 14.23
CA ALA A 412 -1.90 2.36 14.80
C ALA A 412 -1.33 3.44 13.85
N TYR A 413 -1.93 3.62 12.67
CA TYR A 413 -1.44 4.53 11.66
C TYR A 413 -2.43 5.64 11.33
N LEU A 414 -3.71 5.32 11.17
CA LEU A 414 -4.82 6.28 11.05
C LEU A 414 -5.71 6.23 12.30
N ALA A 415 -6.28 7.36 12.64
CA ALA A 415 -7.20 7.52 13.76
C ALA A 415 -8.40 8.41 13.38
N ARG A 416 -9.58 8.14 13.96
CA ARG A 416 -10.69 9.08 13.98
C ARG A 416 -10.41 10.17 15.00
N VAL A 417 -10.46 11.43 14.59
CA VAL A 417 -10.12 12.57 15.46
C VAL A 417 -11.33 13.44 15.68
N ILE A 418 -11.61 13.74 16.96
CA ILE A 418 -12.65 14.68 17.41
C ILE A 418 -11.95 15.81 18.16
N ALA A 419 -12.16 17.05 17.75
CA ALA A 419 -11.74 18.24 18.47
C ALA A 419 -12.84 18.69 19.43
N VAL A 420 -12.43 19.09 20.63
CA VAL A 420 -13.31 19.62 21.67
C VAL A 420 -12.90 21.06 21.94
N ASP A 421 -13.75 21.99 21.57
CA ASP A 421 -13.51 23.43 21.77
C ASP A 421 -14.68 24.00 22.56
N ARG A 422 -14.38 24.66 23.71
CA ARG A 422 -15.41 25.18 24.61
C ARG A 422 -16.25 26.30 23.98
N GLU A 423 -15.71 27.00 22.98
CA GLU A 423 -16.40 28.10 22.29
C GLU A 423 -17.07 27.65 21.00
N ARG A 424 -16.40 26.74 20.27
CA ARG A 424 -16.83 26.28 18.93
C ARG A 424 -17.59 24.95 18.96
N GLY A 425 -17.62 24.28 20.12
CA GLY A 425 -18.29 22.99 20.29
C GLY A 425 -17.40 21.80 19.90
N ILE A 426 -18.03 20.64 19.77
CA ILE A 426 -17.36 19.38 19.46
C ILE A 426 -17.48 19.11 17.95
N VAL A 427 -16.35 18.81 17.31
CA VAL A 427 -16.28 18.68 15.86
C VAL A 427 -15.54 17.40 15.47
N ASP A 428 -16.14 16.59 14.61
CA ASP A 428 -15.45 15.49 13.92
C ASP A 428 -14.46 16.07 12.90
N VAL A 429 -13.18 15.96 13.19
CA VAL A 429 -12.09 16.42 12.31
C VAL A 429 -11.87 15.46 11.12
N GLY A 430 -12.33 14.21 11.26
CA GLY A 430 -12.16 13.17 10.26
C GLY A 430 -11.08 12.14 10.62
N ILE A 431 -10.64 11.41 9.61
CA ILE A 431 -9.53 10.44 9.74
C ILE A 431 -8.21 11.18 9.50
N LEU A 432 -7.29 11.07 10.44
CA LEU A 432 -5.96 11.67 10.36
C LEU A 432 -4.86 10.65 10.66
N PRO A 433 -3.61 10.88 10.21
CA PRO A 433 -2.45 10.12 10.69
C PRO A 433 -2.30 10.28 12.21
N LEU A 434 -2.23 9.17 12.93
CA LEU A 434 -2.09 9.17 14.39
C LEU A 434 -0.82 9.88 14.84
N GLN A 435 0.29 9.72 14.13
CA GLN A 435 1.54 10.42 14.41
C GLN A 435 1.34 11.93 14.40
N HIS A 436 0.62 12.47 13.40
CA HIS A 436 0.32 13.89 13.34
C HIS A 436 -0.46 14.35 14.58
N PHE A 437 -1.43 13.57 15.05
CA PHE A 437 -2.17 13.87 16.26
C PHE A 437 -1.26 13.90 17.50
N VAL A 438 -0.37 12.93 17.63
CA VAL A 438 0.52 12.80 18.80
C VAL A 438 1.58 13.90 18.82
N ASP A 439 2.20 14.20 17.68
CA ASP A 439 3.35 15.10 17.59
C ASP A 439 2.95 16.58 17.53
N ARG A 440 1.75 16.89 17.03
CA ARG A 440 1.30 18.27 16.89
C ARG A 440 0.53 18.71 18.12
N GLY A 441 0.95 19.80 18.72
CA GLY A 441 0.19 20.50 19.76
C GLY A 441 -1.17 21.00 19.26
N GLY A 442 -2.06 21.41 20.16
CA GLY A 442 -3.38 21.95 19.84
C GLY A 442 -4.31 21.96 21.04
N GLY A 443 -5.55 22.36 20.83
CA GLY A 443 -6.63 22.31 21.83
C GLY A 443 -7.00 20.88 22.22
N ASP A 444 -7.95 20.78 23.12
CA ASP A 444 -8.46 19.50 23.61
C ASP A 444 -9.05 18.69 22.45
N ALA A 445 -8.70 17.41 22.41
CA ALA A 445 -9.10 16.54 21.32
C ALA A 445 -8.91 15.07 21.69
N VAL A 446 -9.59 14.18 20.97
CA VAL A 446 -9.43 12.75 21.08
C VAL A 446 -9.11 12.14 19.73
N ALA A 447 -8.22 11.14 19.70
CA ALA A 447 -7.97 10.29 18.53
C ALA A 447 -8.23 8.83 18.93
N ALA A 448 -9.12 8.15 18.22
CA ALA A 448 -9.47 6.77 18.46
C ALA A 448 -8.96 5.89 17.30
N THR A 449 -8.30 4.79 17.61
CA THR A 449 -7.71 3.86 16.65
C THR A 449 -7.78 2.43 17.15
N ILE A 450 -7.46 1.48 16.26
CA ILE A 450 -7.24 0.07 16.59
C ILE A 450 -5.75 -0.21 16.57
N GLU A 451 -5.24 -0.95 17.54
CA GLU A 451 -3.84 -1.33 17.60
C GLU A 451 -3.65 -2.82 17.88
N THR A 452 -2.56 -3.36 17.38
CA THR A 452 -2.09 -4.69 17.76
C THR A 452 -0.95 -4.51 18.77
N GLY A 453 -1.15 -4.99 20.00
CA GLY A 453 -0.15 -4.94 21.07
C GLY A 453 1.07 -5.82 20.79
N GLU A 454 2.05 -5.76 21.70
CA GLU A 454 3.25 -6.61 21.64
C GLU A 454 2.90 -8.10 21.71
N ASP A 455 1.89 -8.42 22.53
CA ASP A 455 1.32 -9.77 22.72
C ASP A 455 0.51 -10.29 21.52
N GLY A 456 0.34 -9.49 20.48
CA GLY A 456 -0.48 -9.80 19.32
C GLY A 456 -1.98 -9.57 19.51
N THR A 457 -2.42 -9.16 20.70
CA THR A 457 -3.83 -8.84 20.97
C THR A 457 -4.23 -7.55 20.27
N ILE A 458 -5.37 -7.56 19.59
CA ILE A 458 -5.95 -6.38 18.95
C ILE A 458 -6.86 -5.68 19.92
N ARG A 459 -6.69 -4.37 20.11
CA ARG A 459 -7.41 -3.56 21.09
C ARG A 459 -7.75 -2.19 20.54
N PRO A 460 -8.86 -1.56 20.98
CA PRO A 460 -9.09 -0.14 20.78
C PRO A 460 -8.13 0.67 21.65
N VAL A 461 -7.59 1.74 21.08
CA VAL A 461 -6.71 2.67 21.80
C VAL A 461 -7.21 4.09 21.56
N VAL A 462 -7.28 4.86 22.63
CA VAL A 462 -7.75 6.25 22.59
C VAL A 462 -6.65 7.17 23.12
N TYR A 463 -6.28 8.14 22.32
CA TYR A 463 -5.33 9.19 22.66
C TYR A 463 -6.12 10.44 23.01
N VAL A 464 -6.02 10.89 24.25
CA VAL A 464 -6.70 12.08 24.74
C VAL A 464 -5.70 13.20 24.88
N ARG A 465 -5.90 14.29 24.16
CA ARG A 465 -5.16 15.54 24.35
C ARG A 465 -5.99 16.46 25.25
N HIS A 466 -5.45 16.77 26.43
CA HIS A 466 -6.05 17.67 27.38
C HIS A 466 -4.99 18.56 28.03
N GLY A 467 -5.21 19.89 28.08
CA GLY A 467 -4.26 20.83 28.63
C GLY A 467 -2.88 20.77 27.96
N GLY A 468 -2.83 20.48 26.66
CA GLY A 468 -1.59 20.39 25.86
C GLY A 468 -0.80 19.09 26.02
N ARG A 469 -1.30 18.11 26.80
CA ARG A 469 -0.67 16.80 26.98
C ARG A 469 -1.48 15.71 26.31
N VAL A 470 -0.81 14.76 25.68
CA VAL A 470 -1.42 13.58 25.09
C VAL A 470 -1.25 12.38 26.03
N ALA A 471 -2.36 11.76 26.39
CA ALA A 471 -2.39 10.53 27.20
C ALA A 471 -2.97 9.38 26.37
N GLU A 472 -2.29 8.26 26.36
CA GLU A 472 -2.76 7.01 25.74
C GLU A 472 -3.64 6.24 26.74
N ARG A 473 -4.76 5.71 26.27
CA ARG A 473 -5.69 4.86 27.03
C ARG A 473 -6.03 3.63 26.18
N VAL A 474 -5.62 2.48 26.66
CA VAL A 474 -5.92 1.18 26.02
C VAL A 474 -7.21 0.66 26.62
N LEU A 475 -8.18 0.34 25.78
CA LEU A 475 -9.42 -0.32 26.19
C LEU A 475 -9.22 -1.85 26.16
N ASP A 476 -10.14 -2.58 26.79
CA ASP A 476 -10.06 -4.02 26.84
C ASP A 476 -10.14 -4.64 25.43
N GLY A 477 -9.44 -5.75 25.25
CA GLY A 477 -9.57 -6.57 24.03
C GLY A 477 -10.84 -7.42 24.09
N ASP A 478 -11.29 -7.85 22.94
CA ASP A 478 -12.36 -8.82 22.78
C ASP A 478 -11.89 -9.99 21.90
N PRO A 479 -12.11 -11.27 22.29
CA PRO A 479 -11.64 -12.41 21.50
C PRO A 479 -12.32 -12.55 20.13
N LEU A 480 -13.52 -11.96 19.95
CA LEU A 480 -14.23 -11.91 18.67
C LEU A 480 -14.08 -10.54 17.97
N LEU A 481 -13.27 -9.64 18.56
CA LEU A 481 -13.01 -8.30 18.07
C LEU A 481 -14.28 -7.42 17.99
N ASP A 482 -15.25 -7.65 18.86
CA ASP A 482 -16.45 -6.82 19.00
C ASP A 482 -16.23 -5.68 19.99
N PHE A 483 -15.86 -4.51 19.46
CA PHE A 483 -15.60 -3.32 20.27
C PHE A 483 -16.83 -2.37 20.39
N GLY A 484 -17.99 -2.80 19.89
CA GLY A 484 -19.27 -2.06 20.02
C GLY A 484 -20.07 -2.37 21.28
N THR A 485 -19.55 -3.18 22.20
CA THR A 485 -20.28 -3.64 23.40
C THR A 485 -20.59 -2.53 24.39
N ALA A 486 -21.53 -2.77 25.31
CA ALA A 486 -21.87 -1.83 26.37
C ALA A 486 -20.66 -1.55 27.30
N GLU A 487 -19.81 -2.55 27.53
CA GLU A 487 -18.61 -2.41 28.36
C GLU A 487 -17.58 -1.49 27.69
N HIS A 488 -17.31 -1.64 26.38
CA HIS A 488 -16.42 -0.73 25.66
C HIS A 488 -16.94 0.71 25.64
N ARG A 489 -18.27 0.90 25.51
CA ARG A 489 -18.88 2.24 25.61
C ARG A 489 -18.69 2.84 26.99
N LYS A 490 -18.81 2.07 28.07
CA LYS A 490 -18.57 2.52 29.43
C LYS A 490 -17.11 2.90 29.65
N GLN A 491 -16.16 2.10 29.20
CA GLN A 491 -14.72 2.40 29.27
C GLN A 491 -14.41 3.67 28.47
N LEU A 492 -14.97 3.82 27.27
CA LEU A 492 -14.78 4.99 26.42
C LEU A 492 -15.36 6.25 27.09
N ALA A 493 -16.55 6.17 27.70
CA ALA A 493 -17.14 7.28 28.46
C ALA A 493 -16.23 7.73 29.58
N ALA A 494 -15.71 6.81 30.41
CA ALA A 494 -14.80 7.14 31.49
C ALA A 494 -13.48 7.78 31.01
N VAL A 495 -12.98 7.39 29.84
CA VAL A 495 -11.77 7.98 29.23
C VAL A 495 -12.02 9.40 28.74
N LEU A 496 -13.23 9.71 28.26
CA LEU A 496 -13.58 10.98 27.66
C LEU A 496 -14.17 12.00 28.64
N GLU A 497 -14.64 11.56 29.83
CA GLU A 497 -15.23 12.42 30.85
C GLU A 497 -14.41 13.71 31.10
N PRO A 498 -13.06 13.69 31.26
CA PRO A 498 -12.29 14.89 31.57
C PRO A 498 -12.28 15.97 30.48
N ILE A 499 -12.67 15.64 29.26
CA ILE A 499 -12.66 16.58 28.12
C ILE A 499 -14.07 16.93 27.62
N LEU A 500 -15.09 16.17 28.02
CA LEU A 500 -16.48 16.42 27.63
C LEU A 500 -17.26 17.22 28.69
N GLU A 501 -16.75 17.28 29.93
CA GLU A 501 -17.22 18.14 31.00
C GLU A 501 -16.54 19.55 30.95
#